data_ff3c1518fd8eca87291351b3d764dc89
#
_entry.id   ff3c1518fd8eca87291351b3d764dc89
#
_cell.length_a   1.000
_cell.length_b   1.000
_cell.length_c   1.000
_cell.angle_alpha   90.00
_cell.angle_beta   90.00
_cell.angle_gamma   90.00
#
_symmetry.space_group_name_H-M   'P 1'
#
loop_
_entity.id
_entity.type
_entity.pdbx_description
1 polymer ?
#
loop_
_entity_poly.entity_id
_entity_poly.type
_entity_poly.pdbx_seq_one_letter_code
_entity_poly.pdbx_strand_id
1 'polypeptide(L)'
;REYELTQRNLLGIEPNKYLFHIAEELISKKSGGTVVQYGIMLNRLKEYFINDIKIKDVTAEMLEKFQDHLLSKMQSNTARHKMVLLKAVFNYAIKKEYLTKNPFNKVETLKVEEKPRDYLTVEEIKAIEQIETRATETKRAFLFACFTGLRFSDVRTLKYEDIKDNIIQKKMIKTSSFIRIPLNNQSKKYLYANNNILPLPHTNVFNLPTLKNCNRALKVLFKKAGIKKNKISFHLSRHTFGTLSIKAGNDIYTVSKQLGHKDLNTTKIYAKLTDSEMIEAMEKIDNLYMLN
;
A
#
# COMPACT_ATOMS: atom_id res chain seq x y z
N ARG A 1 -31.42 -14.30 -24.04
CA ARG A 1 -30.77 -13.13 -23.43
C ARG A 1 -30.42 -12.04 -24.46
N GLU A 2 -29.77 -12.37 -25.59
CA GLU A 2 -29.53 -11.41 -26.70
C GLU A 2 -30.84 -11.00 -27.40
N TYR A 3 -31.77 -11.90 -27.60
CA TYR A 3 -33.08 -11.63 -28.19
C TYR A 3 -33.92 -10.68 -27.29
N GLU A 4 -33.91 -10.85 -25.99
CA GLU A 4 -34.56 -9.96 -25.03
C GLU A 4 -33.93 -8.55 -25.00
N LEU A 5 -32.60 -8.44 -25.14
CA LEU A 5 -31.90 -7.17 -25.25
C LEU A 5 -32.24 -6.42 -26.54
N THR A 6 -32.36 -7.14 -27.65
CA THR A 6 -32.72 -6.59 -28.95
C THR A 6 -34.18 -6.09 -28.97
N GLN A 7 -35.13 -6.84 -28.42
CA GLN A 7 -36.52 -6.41 -28.26
C GLN A 7 -36.69 -5.19 -27.36
N ARG A 8 -35.93 -5.11 -26.25
CA ARG A 8 -35.95 -3.94 -25.36
C ARG A 8 -35.39 -2.68 -26.02
N ASN A 9 -34.37 -2.80 -26.85
CA ASN A 9 -33.80 -1.68 -27.61
C ASN A 9 -34.78 -1.17 -28.70
N LEU A 10 -35.52 -2.08 -29.34
CA LEU A 10 -36.54 -1.73 -30.33
C LEU A 10 -37.76 -1.02 -29.73
N LEU A 11 -38.07 -1.26 -28.46
CA LEU A 11 -39.20 -0.67 -27.76
C LEU A 11 -38.84 0.66 -27.04
N GLY A 12 -37.60 1.17 -27.17
CA GLY A 12 -37.14 2.37 -26.48
C GLY A 12 -37.14 2.24 -24.95
N ILE A 13 -37.24 1.00 -24.45
CA ILE A 13 -37.17 0.71 -23.02
C ILE A 13 -35.67 0.71 -22.64
N GLU A 14 -35.17 1.87 -22.19
CA GLU A 14 -33.85 1.94 -21.57
C GLU A 14 -33.74 0.85 -20.50
N PRO A 15 -32.72 -0.01 -20.57
CA PRO A 15 -32.55 -1.03 -19.53
C PRO A 15 -32.42 -0.31 -18.18
N ASN A 16 -33.33 -0.59 -17.27
CA ASN A 16 -33.27 -0.09 -15.89
C ASN A 16 -31.96 -0.55 -15.27
N LYS A 17 -30.94 0.29 -15.31
CA LYS A 17 -29.60 -0.02 -14.78
C LYS A 17 -29.59 0.32 -13.29
N TYR A 18 -29.50 -0.72 -12.49
CA TYR A 18 -29.46 -0.63 -11.04
C TYR A 18 -28.03 -0.51 -10.52
N LEU A 19 -27.84 0.25 -9.46
CA LEU A 19 -26.53 0.59 -8.90
C LEU A 19 -25.71 -0.65 -8.49
N PHE A 20 -26.36 -1.61 -7.80
CA PHE A 20 -25.66 -2.81 -7.36
C PHE A 20 -25.24 -3.68 -8.54
N HIS A 21 -26.12 -3.83 -9.53
CA HIS A 21 -25.83 -4.59 -10.72
C HIS A 21 -24.63 -3.99 -11.50
N ILE A 22 -24.58 -2.66 -11.66
CA ILE A 22 -23.45 -1.99 -12.33
C ILE A 22 -22.15 -2.14 -11.52
N ALA A 23 -22.24 -2.09 -10.18
CA ALA A 23 -21.08 -2.35 -9.34
C ALA A 23 -20.57 -3.79 -9.52
N GLU A 24 -21.45 -4.79 -9.55
CA GLU A 24 -21.12 -6.20 -9.80
C GLU A 24 -20.49 -6.40 -11.19
N GLU A 25 -21.04 -5.74 -12.22
CA GLU A 25 -20.46 -5.74 -13.57
C GLU A 25 -19.04 -5.15 -13.58
N LEU A 26 -18.80 -4.07 -12.86
CA LEU A 26 -17.45 -3.53 -12.73
C LEU A 26 -16.52 -4.46 -11.96
N ILE A 27 -17.02 -5.10 -10.90
CA ILE A 27 -16.25 -6.05 -10.07
C ILE A 27 -15.78 -7.24 -10.88
N SER A 28 -16.64 -7.79 -11.76
CA SER A 28 -16.31 -8.94 -12.62
C SER A 28 -15.11 -8.67 -13.55
N LYS A 29 -14.80 -7.40 -13.83
CA LYS A 29 -13.66 -6.97 -14.66
C LYS A 29 -12.39 -6.67 -13.83
N LYS A 30 -12.43 -6.86 -12.52
CA LYS A 30 -11.29 -6.65 -11.62
C LYS A 30 -10.64 -7.98 -11.26
N SER A 31 -9.46 -7.91 -10.64
CA SER A 31 -8.72 -9.09 -10.21
C SER A 31 -8.03 -8.85 -8.86
N GLY A 32 -7.64 -9.93 -8.21
CA GLY A 32 -6.85 -9.91 -6.99
C GLY A 32 -7.50 -9.15 -5.83
N GLY A 33 -6.69 -8.44 -5.04
CA GLY A 33 -7.18 -7.69 -3.88
C GLY A 33 -8.17 -6.56 -4.18
N THR A 34 -8.22 -6.11 -5.45
CA THR A 34 -9.16 -5.08 -5.88
C THR A 34 -10.60 -5.58 -5.81
N VAL A 35 -10.86 -6.82 -6.24
CA VAL A 35 -12.18 -7.47 -6.13
C VAL A 35 -12.68 -7.43 -4.69
N VAL A 36 -11.83 -7.81 -3.73
CA VAL A 36 -12.17 -7.81 -2.31
C VAL A 36 -12.57 -6.40 -1.83
N GLN A 37 -11.82 -5.37 -2.24
CA GLN A 37 -12.11 -3.99 -1.80
C GLN A 37 -13.43 -3.45 -2.37
N TYR A 38 -13.72 -3.74 -3.63
CA TYR A 38 -15.01 -3.40 -4.24
C TYR A 38 -16.15 -4.22 -3.62
N GLY A 39 -15.95 -5.52 -3.35
CA GLY A 39 -16.95 -6.36 -2.67
C GLY A 39 -17.33 -5.82 -1.28
N ILE A 40 -16.33 -5.41 -0.48
CA ILE A 40 -16.59 -4.78 0.81
C ILE A 40 -17.37 -3.46 0.63
N MET A 41 -17.03 -2.64 -0.37
CA MET A 41 -17.76 -1.40 -0.66
C MET A 41 -19.21 -1.71 -1.05
N LEU A 42 -19.44 -2.70 -1.94
CA LEU A 42 -20.78 -3.09 -2.39
C LEU A 42 -21.63 -3.62 -1.23
N ASN A 43 -21.05 -4.42 -0.31
CA ASN A 43 -21.77 -4.89 0.88
C ASN A 43 -22.23 -3.73 1.75
N ARG A 44 -21.35 -2.70 1.97
CA ARG A 44 -21.74 -1.50 2.71
C ARG A 44 -22.84 -0.71 2.00
N LEU A 45 -22.82 -0.68 0.67
CA LEU A 45 -23.84 -0.04 -0.12
C LEU A 45 -25.19 -0.77 0.00
N LYS A 46 -25.18 -2.11 -0.06
CA LYS A 46 -26.38 -2.97 0.13
C LYS A 46 -26.94 -2.88 1.55
N GLU A 47 -26.08 -2.77 2.58
CA GLU A 47 -26.50 -2.55 3.97
C GLU A 47 -27.21 -1.21 4.15
N TYR A 48 -26.81 -0.18 3.43
CA TYR A 48 -27.36 1.17 3.56
C TYR A 48 -28.66 1.35 2.75
N PHE A 49 -28.66 0.95 1.49
CA PHE A 49 -29.78 1.19 0.59
C PHE A 49 -30.87 0.10 0.64
N ILE A 50 -30.64 -1.02 1.35
CA ILE A 50 -31.56 -2.16 1.48
C ILE A 50 -32.03 -2.72 0.14
N ASN A 51 -32.63 -1.87 -0.73
CA ASN A 51 -33.08 -2.19 -2.09
C ASN A 51 -32.17 -1.56 -3.13
N ASP A 52 -32.00 -2.24 -4.27
CA ASP A 52 -31.23 -1.68 -5.38
C ASP A 52 -31.96 -0.50 -6.04
N ILE A 53 -31.21 0.54 -6.35
CA ILE A 53 -31.74 1.81 -6.88
C ILE A 53 -31.31 1.97 -8.34
N LYS A 54 -32.17 2.50 -9.18
CA LYS A 54 -31.78 2.88 -10.54
C LYS A 54 -30.68 3.94 -10.48
N ILE A 55 -29.59 3.72 -11.21
CA ILE A 55 -28.41 4.59 -11.09
C ILE A 55 -28.72 6.06 -11.43
N LYS A 56 -29.67 6.30 -12.32
CA LYS A 56 -30.13 7.64 -12.71
C LYS A 56 -30.86 8.40 -11.59
N ASP A 57 -31.43 7.66 -10.64
CA ASP A 57 -32.18 8.21 -9.52
C ASP A 57 -31.30 8.51 -8.29
N VAL A 58 -30.01 8.14 -8.34
CA VAL A 58 -29.06 8.43 -7.27
C VAL A 58 -28.63 9.90 -7.33
N THR A 59 -28.98 10.65 -6.29
CA THR A 59 -28.64 12.07 -6.19
C THR A 59 -27.33 12.30 -5.43
N ALA A 60 -26.77 13.50 -5.53
CA ALA A 60 -25.62 13.90 -4.73
C ALA A 60 -25.92 13.84 -3.22
N GLU A 61 -27.10 14.31 -2.81
CA GLU A 61 -27.56 14.26 -1.41
C GLU A 61 -27.58 12.84 -0.85
N MET A 62 -28.06 11.86 -1.63
CA MET A 62 -28.02 10.44 -1.22
C MET A 62 -26.61 9.94 -1.02
N LEU A 63 -25.65 10.36 -1.85
CA LEU A 63 -24.24 10.00 -1.75
C LEU A 63 -23.58 10.66 -0.53
N GLU A 64 -23.93 11.90 -0.21
CA GLU A 64 -23.47 12.59 1.01
C GLU A 64 -24.00 11.90 2.27
N LYS A 65 -25.28 11.57 2.32
CA LYS A 65 -25.86 10.79 3.43
C LYS A 65 -25.20 9.41 3.59
N PHE A 66 -24.87 8.75 2.48
CA PHE A 66 -24.09 7.50 2.53
C PHE A 66 -22.67 7.73 3.04
N GLN A 67 -22.01 8.84 2.64
CA GLN A 67 -20.71 9.24 3.17
C GLN A 67 -20.73 9.44 4.68
N ASP A 68 -21.74 10.14 5.20
CA ASP A 68 -21.95 10.35 6.65
C ASP A 68 -22.18 9.03 7.38
N HIS A 69 -22.99 8.15 6.80
CA HIS A 69 -23.16 6.79 7.32
C HIS A 69 -21.84 6.02 7.40
N LEU A 70 -20.99 6.11 6.39
CA LEU A 70 -19.67 5.48 6.42
C LEU A 70 -18.78 6.10 7.52
N LEU A 71 -18.82 7.42 7.71
CA LEU A 71 -18.07 8.11 8.75
C LEU A 71 -18.52 7.71 10.16
N SER A 72 -19.82 7.42 10.37
CA SER A 72 -20.29 6.91 11.66
C SER A 72 -19.83 5.48 11.99
N LYS A 73 -19.40 4.70 10.99
CA LYS A 73 -19.01 3.30 11.14
C LYS A 73 -17.51 3.05 11.02
N MET A 74 -16.74 3.97 10.45
CA MET A 74 -15.30 3.75 10.17
C MET A 74 -14.50 5.05 10.15
N GLN A 75 -13.17 4.90 10.21
CA GLN A 75 -12.25 6.06 10.13
C GLN A 75 -12.36 6.78 8.79
N SER A 76 -12.20 8.11 8.79
CA SER A 76 -12.32 9.01 7.64
C SER A 76 -11.57 8.52 6.39
N ASN A 77 -10.31 8.15 6.50
CA ASN A 77 -9.55 7.62 5.37
C ASN A 77 -10.12 6.31 4.77
N THR A 78 -10.78 5.48 5.61
CA THR A 78 -11.43 4.25 5.14
C THR A 78 -12.75 4.58 4.44
N ALA A 79 -13.57 5.48 4.99
CA ALA A 79 -14.78 5.98 4.39
C ALA A 79 -14.48 6.63 3.03
N ARG A 80 -13.49 7.54 3.00
CA ARG A 80 -13.00 8.16 1.77
C ARG A 80 -12.63 7.11 0.70
N HIS A 81 -11.91 6.06 1.07
CA HIS A 81 -11.55 5.01 0.12
C HIS A 81 -12.79 4.30 -0.45
N LYS A 82 -13.82 4.04 0.37
CA LYS A 82 -15.10 3.47 -0.12
C LYS A 82 -15.81 4.41 -1.09
N MET A 83 -15.85 5.72 -0.78
CA MET A 83 -16.40 6.73 -1.69
C MET A 83 -15.64 6.81 -3.02
N VAL A 84 -14.30 6.70 -3.01
CA VAL A 84 -13.49 6.64 -4.25
C VAL A 84 -13.84 5.41 -5.09
N LEU A 85 -14.03 4.24 -4.47
CA LEU A 85 -14.44 3.03 -5.18
C LEU A 85 -15.86 3.17 -5.76
N LEU A 86 -16.78 3.77 -5.01
CA LEU A 86 -18.13 4.04 -5.49
C LEU A 86 -18.13 5.06 -6.64
N LYS A 87 -17.35 6.15 -6.55
CA LYS A 87 -17.17 7.10 -7.66
C LYS A 87 -16.69 6.42 -8.94
N ALA A 88 -15.83 5.39 -8.82
CA ALA A 88 -15.38 4.61 -9.97
C ALA A 88 -16.52 3.79 -10.62
N VAL A 89 -17.53 3.34 -9.84
CA VAL A 89 -18.76 2.72 -10.39
C VAL A 89 -19.54 3.71 -11.23
N PHE A 90 -19.73 4.95 -10.77
CA PHE A 90 -20.40 6.00 -11.51
C PHE A 90 -19.64 6.42 -12.78
N ASN A 91 -18.30 6.51 -12.69
CA ASN A 91 -17.47 6.77 -13.87
C ASN A 91 -17.58 5.62 -14.90
N TYR A 92 -17.70 4.38 -14.43
CA TYR A 92 -17.95 3.24 -15.30
C TYR A 92 -19.34 3.33 -15.96
N ALA A 93 -20.37 3.74 -15.23
CA ALA A 93 -21.71 3.94 -15.75
C ALA A 93 -21.76 5.03 -16.84
N ILE A 94 -21.03 6.13 -16.65
CA ILE A 94 -20.85 7.18 -17.67
C ILE A 94 -20.18 6.60 -18.93
N LYS A 95 -19.06 5.86 -18.76
CA LYS A 95 -18.35 5.24 -19.89
C LYS A 95 -19.20 4.24 -20.66
N LYS A 96 -20.22 3.66 -20.01
CA LYS A 96 -21.18 2.71 -20.60
C LYS A 96 -22.47 3.38 -21.09
N GLU A 97 -22.53 4.70 -21.03
CA GLU A 97 -23.70 5.50 -21.42
C GLU A 97 -24.97 5.15 -20.62
N TYR A 98 -24.82 4.55 -19.43
CA TYR A 98 -25.92 4.29 -18.49
C TYR A 98 -26.34 5.54 -17.71
N LEU A 99 -25.50 6.56 -17.72
CA LEU A 99 -25.67 7.81 -17.01
C LEU A 99 -25.00 8.93 -17.80
N THR A 100 -25.66 10.10 -17.90
CA THR A 100 -25.14 11.25 -18.65
C THR A 100 -24.30 12.19 -17.77
N LYS A 101 -24.63 12.32 -16.48
CA LYS A 101 -23.94 13.19 -15.52
C LYS A 101 -23.60 12.42 -14.26
N ASN A 102 -22.38 12.60 -13.75
CA ASN A 102 -21.95 11.94 -12.53
C ASN A 102 -22.37 12.77 -11.30
N PRO A 103 -23.24 12.24 -10.40
CA PRO A 103 -23.66 12.98 -9.20
C PRO A 103 -22.50 13.30 -8.25
N PHE A 104 -21.41 12.52 -8.29
CA PHE A 104 -20.19 12.81 -7.51
C PHE A 104 -19.52 14.14 -7.84
N ASN A 105 -19.88 14.80 -8.94
CA ASN A 105 -19.34 16.13 -9.27
C ASN A 105 -19.82 17.22 -8.30
N LYS A 106 -20.90 16.94 -7.56
CA LYS A 106 -21.48 17.84 -6.54
C LYS A 106 -21.22 17.38 -5.10
N VAL A 107 -20.63 16.18 -4.91
CA VAL A 107 -20.33 15.62 -3.57
C VAL A 107 -18.97 16.13 -3.09
N GLU A 108 -18.93 16.69 -1.89
CA GLU A 108 -17.68 17.11 -1.27
C GLU A 108 -16.80 15.91 -0.95
N THR A 109 -15.56 15.99 -1.42
CA THR A 109 -14.59 14.89 -1.21
C THR A 109 -13.98 14.99 0.18
N LEU A 110 -14.04 13.91 0.96
CA LEU A 110 -13.36 13.82 2.26
C LEU A 110 -11.85 14.09 2.11
N LYS A 111 -11.34 14.99 2.96
CA LYS A 111 -9.91 15.29 3.01
C LYS A 111 -9.11 14.07 3.53
N VAL A 112 -7.89 13.93 3.06
CA VAL A 112 -6.98 12.91 3.58
C VAL A 112 -6.45 13.35 4.93
N GLU A 113 -6.70 12.55 5.96
CA GLU A 113 -6.03 12.73 7.24
C GLU A 113 -4.63 12.14 7.16
N GLU A 114 -3.63 13.00 7.14
CA GLU A 114 -2.23 12.58 7.22
C GLU A 114 -1.89 12.20 8.67
N LYS A 115 -1.61 10.92 8.90
CA LYS A 115 -1.11 10.44 10.20
C LYS A 115 0.37 10.11 10.06
N PRO A 116 1.21 10.52 11.03
CA PRO A 116 2.60 10.10 11.07
C PRO A 116 2.71 8.59 10.94
N ARG A 117 3.71 8.13 10.20
CA ARG A 117 3.96 6.70 10.04
C ARG A 117 4.96 6.25 11.09
N ASP A 118 4.62 5.18 11.80
CA ASP A 118 5.58 4.52 12.68
C ASP A 118 6.77 4.02 11.86
N TYR A 119 7.95 4.10 12.45
CA TYR A 119 9.18 3.48 11.95
C TYR A 119 10.02 3.01 13.15
N LEU A 120 11.03 2.20 12.89
CA LEU A 120 11.99 1.76 13.92
C LEU A 120 13.21 2.67 13.94
N THR A 121 13.66 3.03 15.14
CA THR A 121 14.99 3.64 15.34
C THR A 121 16.09 2.58 15.17
N VAL A 122 17.34 3.03 15.10
CA VAL A 122 18.49 2.12 15.02
C VAL A 122 18.58 1.25 16.28
N GLU A 123 18.31 1.84 17.45
CA GLU A 123 18.31 1.17 18.75
C GLU A 123 17.23 0.07 18.81
N GLU A 124 16.02 0.39 18.31
CA GLU A 124 14.93 -0.59 18.24
C GLU A 124 15.24 -1.74 17.28
N ILE A 125 15.92 -1.49 16.15
CA ILE A 125 16.40 -2.53 15.24
C ILE A 125 17.40 -3.44 15.96
N LYS A 126 18.39 -2.84 16.64
CA LYS A 126 19.38 -3.59 17.43
C LYS A 126 18.72 -4.41 18.54
N ALA A 127 17.71 -3.86 19.22
CA ALA A 127 16.97 -4.60 20.24
C ALA A 127 16.25 -5.82 19.63
N ILE A 128 15.61 -5.68 18.45
CA ILE A 128 14.97 -6.80 17.73
C ILE A 128 16.01 -7.86 17.35
N GLU A 129 17.21 -7.47 16.94
CA GLU A 129 18.28 -8.42 16.58
C GLU A 129 18.62 -9.38 17.71
N GLN A 130 18.65 -8.91 18.95
CA GLN A 130 19.03 -9.68 20.13
C GLN A 130 17.93 -10.66 20.61
N ILE A 131 16.68 -10.48 20.16
CA ILE A 131 15.58 -11.32 20.64
C ILE A 131 15.63 -12.73 20.02
N GLU A 132 15.73 -13.74 20.86
CA GLU A 132 15.54 -15.11 20.43
C GLU A 132 14.07 -15.42 20.13
N THR A 133 13.85 -16.07 18.99
CA THR A 133 12.50 -16.40 18.50
C THR A 133 12.52 -17.68 17.68
N ARG A 134 11.41 -18.45 17.75
CA ARG A 134 11.18 -19.57 16.83
C ARG A 134 10.86 -19.10 15.40
N ALA A 135 10.44 -17.85 15.23
CA ALA A 135 10.14 -17.25 13.92
C ALA A 135 11.40 -16.61 13.29
N THR A 136 12.51 -17.35 13.25
CA THR A 136 13.83 -16.89 12.80
C THR A 136 13.81 -16.32 11.40
N GLU A 137 13.15 -17.01 10.45
CA GLU A 137 13.01 -16.54 9.06
C GLU A 137 12.18 -15.26 8.94
N THR A 138 11.10 -15.13 9.72
CA THR A 138 10.32 -13.87 9.73
C THR A 138 11.14 -12.72 10.29
N LYS A 139 11.89 -12.91 11.37
CA LYS A 139 12.79 -11.92 11.96
C LYS A 139 13.87 -11.51 10.96
N ARG A 140 14.56 -12.48 10.36
CA ARG A 140 15.63 -12.28 9.36
C ARG A 140 15.13 -11.47 8.16
N ALA A 141 14.00 -11.87 7.58
CA ALA A 141 13.39 -11.20 6.43
C ALA A 141 12.89 -9.78 6.77
N PHE A 142 12.34 -9.59 7.97
CA PHE A 142 11.89 -8.28 8.42
C PHE A 142 13.07 -7.30 8.58
N LEU A 143 14.16 -7.75 9.22
CA LEU A 143 15.38 -6.96 9.37
C LEU A 143 16.03 -6.66 8.02
N PHE A 144 16.11 -7.63 7.12
CA PHE A 144 16.53 -7.41 5.74
C PHE A 144 15.70 -6.32 5.04
N ALA A 145 14.37 -6.37 5.20
CA ALA A 145 13.49 -5.39 4.61
C ALA A 145 13.63 -3.99 5.23
N CYS A 146 14.10 -3.87 6.49
CA CYS A 146 14.44 -2.59 7.09
C CYS A 146 15.63 -1.90 6.41
N PHE A 147 16.49 -2.66 5.72
CA PHE A 147 17.68 -2.14 5.04
C PHE A 147 17.59 -2.18 3.50
N THR A 148 16.50 -2.68 2.94
CA THR A 148 16.28 -2.75 1.49
C THR A 148 14.99 -2.08 1.03
N GLY A 149 14.06 -1.82 1.94
CA GLY A 149 12.76 -1.22 1.64
C GLY A 149 11.82 -2.12 0.82
N LEU A 150 12.15 -3.38 0.56
CA LEU A 150 11.32 -4.30 -0.21
C LEU A 150 9.95 -4.53 0.45
N ARG A 151 8.91 -4.69 -0.37
CA ARG A 151 7.59 -5.11 0.12
C ARG A 151 7.60 -6.58 0.51
N PHE A 152 6.73 -6.99 1.42
CA PHE A 152 6.59 -8.39 1.83
C PHE A 152 6.48 -9.36 0.64
N SER A 153 5.67 -9.03 -0.37
CA SER A 153 5.52 -9.86 -1.57
C SER A 153 6.83 -10.07 -2.31
N ASP A 154 7.64 -9.00 -2.39
CA ASP A 154 8.91 -9.01 -3.12
C ASP A 154 10.00 -9.74 -2.31
N VAL A 155 10.03 -9.57 -0.97
CA VAL A 155 10.91 -10.33 -0.08
C VAL A 155 10.57 -11.83 -0.11
N ARG A 156 9.27 -12.18 -0.06
CA ARG A 156 8.83 -13.58 -0.04
C ARG A 156 9.21 -14.34 -1.32
N THR A 157 9.31 -13.65 -2.43
CA THR A 157 9.64 -14.24 -3.73
C THR A 157 11.03 -13.88 -4.23
N LEU A 158 11.86 -13.27 -3.36
CA LEU A 158 13.25 -12.96 -3.69
C LEU A 158 14.05 -14.25 -3.78
N LYS A 159 14.68 -14.47 -4.92
CA LYS A 159 15.56 -15.60 -5.16
C LYS A 159 17.02 -15.15 -5.17
N TYR A 160 17.94 -16.08 -4.96
CA TYR A 160 19.38 -15.76 -5.04
C TYR A 160 19.79 -15.32 -6.44
N GLU A 161 19.16 -15.83 -7.50
CA GLU A 161 19.38 -15.39 -8.89
C GLU A 161 18.98 -13.93 -9.15
N ASP A 162 18.08 -13.36 -8.33
CA ASP A 162 17.71 -11.94 -8.39
C ASP A 162 18.82 -11.01 -7.85
N ILE A 163 19.91 -11.59 -7.28
CA ILE A 163 20.99 -10.83 -6.64
C ILE A 163 22.28 -11.05 -7.45
N LYS A 164 22.73 -10.00 -8.13
CA LYS A 164 23.96 -10.00 -8.94
C LYS A 164 24.85 -8.85 -8.50
N ASP A 165 26.11 -9.09 -8.29
CA ASP A 165 27.11 -8.07 -7.91
C ASP A 165 26.68 -7.23 -6.68
N ASN A 166 26.08 -7.88 -5.69
CA ASN A 166 25.48 -7.25 -4.50
C ASN A 166 24.33 -6.25 -4.82
N ILE A 167 23.66 -6.41 -5.95
CA ILE A 167 22.51 -5.60 -6.35
C ILE A 167 21.29 -6.52 -6.53
N ILE A 168 20.21 -6.22 -5.84
CA ILE A 168 18.91 -6.85 -6.12
C ILE A 168 18.38 -6.28 -7.43
N GLN A 169 18.06 -7.15 -8.37
CA GLN A 169 17.49 -6.81 -9.68
C GLN A 169 16.21 -7.61 -9.88
N LYS A 170 15.06 -6.98 -9.64
CA LYS A 170 13.79 -7.69 -9.60
C LYS A 170 12.63 -6.86 -10.14
N LYS A 171 11.70 -7.53 -10.84
CA LYS A 171 10.39 -6.96 -11.16
C LYS A 171 9.47 -7.11 -9.96
N MET A 172 8.98 -5.99 -9.44
CA MET A 172 8.08 -5.99 -8.28
C MET A 172 6.70 -6.54 -8.63
N ILE A 173 6.17 -7.39 -7.74
CA ILE A 173 4.87 -8.06 -7.94
C ILE A 173 3.71 -7.05 -8.03
N LYS A 174 3.67 -6.07 -7.13
CA LYS A 174 2.52 -5.15 -7.02
C LYS A 174 2.47 -4.07 -8.09
N THR A 175 3.63 -3.58 -8.55
CA THR A 175 3.71 -2.41 -9.44
C THR A 175 4.23 -2.75 -10.82
N SER A 176 4.72 -3.98 -11.02
CA SER A 176 5.41 -4.45 -12.23
C SER A 176 6.62 -3.59 -12.63
N SER A 177 7.05 -2.68 -11.76
CA SER A 177 8.24 -1.86 -11.98
C SER A 177 9.49 -2.68 -11.71
N PHE A 178 10.53 -2.49 -12.52
CA PHE A 178 11.84 -3.09 -12.27
C PHE A 178 12.59 -2.24 -11.25
N ILE A 179 13.20 -2.87 -10.26
CA ILE A 179 14.02 -2.20 -9.24
C ILE A 179 15.45 -2.71 -9.26
N ARG A 180 16.36 -1.83 -8.88
CA ARG A 180 17.77 -2.12 -8.62
C ARG A 180 18.10 -1.56 -7.25
N ILE A 181 18.41 -2.42 -6.29
CA ILE A 181 18.71 -2.02 -4.91
C ILE A 181 20.09 -2.56 -4.54
N PRO A 182 21.11 -1.71 -4.42
CA PRO A 182 22.41 -2.11 -3.89
C PRO A 182 22.26 -2.59 -2.45
N LEU A 183 22.92 -3.69 -2.12
CA LEU A 183 22.96 -4.24 -0.78
C LEU A 183 24.05 -3.54 0.04
N ASN A 184 23.64 -2.92 1.15
CA ASN A 184 24.57 -2.42 2.16
C ASN A 184 25.02 -3.55 3.11
N ASN A 185 26.01 -3.28 3.97
CA ASN A 185 26.56 -4.29 4.87
C ASN A 185 25.51 -4.88 5.82
N GLN A 186 24.54 -4.07 6.27
CA GLN A 186 23.48 -4.56 7.15
C GLN A 186 22.52 -5.52 6.42
N SER A 187 22.11 -5.19 5.19
CA SER A 187 21.27 -6.10 4.41
C SER A 187 21.97 -7.40 4.06
N LYS A 188 23.28 -7.37 3.75
CA LYS A 188 24.08 -8.57 3.49
C LYS A 188 24.13 -9.52 4.68
N LYS A 189 24.17 -9.00 5.91
CA LYS A 189 24.14 -9.77 7.15
C LYS A 189 22.93 -10.72 7.24
N TYR A 190 21.79 -10.31 6.66
CA TYR A 190 20.56 -11.10 6.69
C TYR A 190 20.31 -11.92 5.42
N LEU A 191 21.20 -11.82 4.43
CA LEU A 191 21.00 -12.48 3.15
C LEU A 191 21.12 -14.01 3.26
N TYR A 192 22.10 -14.48 4.02
CA TYR A 192 22.35 -15.91 4.18
C TYR A 192 21.85 -16.43 5.55
N ALA A 193 21.14 -17.54 5.53
CA ALA A 193 20.86 -18.28 6.75
C ALA A 193 22.13 -19.06 7.12
N ASN A 194 22.71 -18.75 8.22
CA ASN A 194 23.82 -19.36 8.99
C ASN A 194 24.55 -20.64 8.47
N ASN A 195 24.68 -20.87 7.18
CA ASN A 195 25.38 -22.05 6.66
C ASN A 195 26.31 -21.65 5.52
N ASN A 196 27.56 -22.13 5.60
CA ASN A 196 28.58 -21.97 4.56
C ASN A 196 28.25 -22.67 3.21
N ILE A 197 27.00 -23.03 2.99
CA ILE A 197 26.56 -23.67 1.76
C ILE A 197 26.04 -22.57 0.85
N LEU A 198 26.64 -22.43 -0.33
CA LEU A 198 26.14 -21.54 -1.38
C LEU A 198 24.75 -22.03 -1.82
N PRO A 199 23.72 -21.20 -1.66
CA PRO A 199 22.37 -21.61 -2.03
C PRO A 199 22.20 -21.70 -3.55
N LEU A 200 21.32 -22.60 -4.00
CA LEU A 200 21.00 -22.73 -5.42
C LEU A 200 20.33 -21.45 -5.95
N PRO A 201 20.69 -20.97 -7.17
CA PRO A 201 20.20 -19.71 -7.70
C PRO A 201 18.68 -19.55 -7.69
N HIS A 202 17.95 -20.60 -8.02
CA HIS A 202 16.49 -20.59 -8.12
C HIS A 202 15.74 -20.70 -6.78
N THR A 203 16.46 -20.87 -5.66
CA THR A 203 15.84 -20.97 -4.34
C THR A 203 15.51 -19.59 -3.77
N ASN A 204 14.41 -19.54 -3.00
CA ASN A 204 14.05 -18.31 -2.31
C ASN A 204 15.06 -17.99 -1.19
N VAL A 205 15.41 -16.71 -1.08
CA VAL A 205 16.28 -16.20 -0.01
C VAL A 205 15.65 -16.39 1.37
N PHE A 206 14.30 -16.28 1.44
CA PHE A 206 13.53 -16.41 2.67
C PHE A 206 12.39 -17.42 2.50
N ASN A 207 12.25 -18.34 3.43
CA ASN A 207 11.09 -19.22 3.50
C ASN A 207 10.04 -18.63 4.44
N LEU A 208 9.14 -17.79 3.90
CA LEU A 208 8.19 -17.04 4.69
C LEU A 208 6.80 -17.66 4.68
N PRO A 209 6.14 -17.75 5.85
CA PRO A 209 4.74 -18.10 5.94
C PRO A 209 3.85 -16.96 5.35
N THR A 210 2.55 -17.07 5.52
CA THR A 210 1.61 -16.02 5.07
C THR A 210 1.89 -14.69 5.78
N LEU A 211 1.57 -13.56 5.12
CA LEU A 211 1.71 -12.23 5.72
C LEU A 211 1.01 -12.11 7.09
N LYS A 212 -0.17 -12.76 7.24
CA LYS A 212 -0.91 -12.78 8.50
C LYS A 212 -0.09 -13.44 9.62
N ASN A 213 0.57 -14.55 9.33
CA ASN A 213 1.40 -15.28 10.30
C ASN A 213 2.69 -14.51 10.61
N CYS A 214 3.35 -13.92 9.59
CA CYS A 214 4.49 -13.02 9.82
C CYS A 214 4.12 -11.85 10.72
N ASN A 215 3.00 -11.18 10.48
CA ASN A 215 2.55 -10.07 11.32
C ASN A 215 2.23 -10.50 12.76
N ARG A 216 1.73 -11.72 12.97
CA ARG A 216 1.52 -12.29 14.31
C ARG A 216 2.84 -12.50 15.02
N ALA A 217 3.82 -13.11 14.35
CA ALA A 217 5.16 -13.33 14.87
C ALA A 217 5.87 -12.02 15.22
N LEU A 218 5.77 -11.00 14.35
CA LEU A 218 6.33 -9.67 14.61
C LEU A 218 5.73 -9.02 15.85
N LYS A 219 4.40 -9.13 16.08
CA LYS A 219 3.78 -8.60 17.31
C LYS A 219 4.38 -9.23 18.58
N VAL A 220 4.63 -10.54 18.56
CA VAL A 220 5.28 -11.22 19.69
C VAL A 220 6.73 -10.76 19.86
N LEU A 221 7.46 -10.63 18.75
CA LEU A 221 8.84 -10.18 18.74
C LEU A 221 8.97 -8.76 19.32
N PHE A 222 8.13 -7.83 18.87
CA PHE A 222 8.11 -6.44 19.36
C PHE A 222 7.75 -6.35 20.84
N LYS A 223 6.79 -7.16 21.30
CA LYS A 223 6.46 -7.25 22.74
C LYS A 223 7.66 -7.70 23.57
N LYS A 224 8.39 -8.73 23.11
CA LYS A 224 9.62 -9.20 23.78
C LYS A 224 10.73 -8.16 23.79
N ALA A 225 10.84 -7.37 22.74
CA ALA A 225 11.81 -6.27 22.64
C ALA A 225 11.39 -4.98 23.41
N GLY A 226 10.21 -4.96 24.05
CA GLY A 226 9.69 -3.79 24.73
C GLY A 226 9.28 -2.63 23.80
N ILE A 227 9.14 -2.88 22.50
CA ILE A 227 8.88 -1.86 21.48
C ILE A 227 7.37 -1.67 21.31
N LYS A 228 6.91 -0.43 21.51
CA LYS A 228 5.50 -0.03 21.33
C LYS A 228 5.35 0.78 20.05
N LYS A 229 4.51 0.30 19.11
CA LYS A 229 4.12 1.01 17.88
C LYS A 229 2.61 0.89 17.68
N ASN A 230 2.00 1.92 17.09
CA ASN A 230 0.55 1.93 16.85
C ASN A 230 0.11 0.78 15.93
N LYS A 231 0.95 0.45 14.92
CA LYS A 231 0.64 -0.62 13.98
C LYS A 231 1.86 -1.47 13.65
N ILE A 232 1.92 -2.65 14.25
CA ILE A 232 2.97 -3.62 13.97
C ILE A 232 2.55 -4.49 12.78
N SER A 233 3.27 -4.38 11.68
CA SER A 233 3.10 -5.19 10.47
C SER A 233 4.43 -5.28 9.71
N PHE A 234 4.55 -6.24 8.79
CA PHE A 234 5.76 -6.35 7.96
C PHE A 234 6.06 -5.06 7.18
N HIS A 235 5.03 -4.29 6.82
CA HIS A 235 5.19 -3.03 6.09
C HIS A 235 5.92 -1.94 6.89
N LEU A 236 5.98 -2.07 8.22
CA LEU A 236 6.76 -1.18 9.09
C LEU A 236 8.25 -1.16 8.70
N SER A 237 8.82 -2.31 8.26
CA SER A 237 10.20 -2.37 7.76
C SER A 237 10.46 -1.40 6.61
N ARG A 238 9.51 -1.28 5.70
CA ARG A 238 9.62 -0.37 4.56
C ARG A 238 9.49 1.11 4.96
N HIS A 239 8.63 1.42 5.94
CA HIS A 239 8.58 2.76 6.53
C HIS A 239 9.90 3.09 7.24
N THR A 240 10.46 2.12 7.97
CA THR A 240 11.77 2.24 8.61
C THR A 240 12.87 2.55 7.59
N PHE A 241 12.95 1.78 6.50
CA PHE A 241 13.91 2.05 5.42
C PHE A 241 13.75 3.47 4.87
N GLY A 242 12.52 3.87 4.52
CA GLY A 242 12.28 5.20 3.94
C GLY A 242 12.70 6.33 4.87
N THR A 243 12.33 6.24 6.16
CA THR A 243 12.69 7.26 7.16
C THR A 243 14.19 7.28 7.45
N LEU A 244 14.81 6.11 7.65
CA LEU A 244 16.26 6.05 7.92
C LEU A 244 17.09 6.50 6.72
N SER A 245 16.64 6.23 5.48
CA SER A 245 17.30 6.71 4.27
C SER A 245 17.28 8.24 4.17
N ILE A 246 16.14 8.87 4.42
CA ILE A 246 16.06 10.35 4.46
C ILE A 246 16.95 10.91 5.58
N LYS A 247 16.88 10.34 6.80
CA LYS A 247 17.73 10.76 7.93
C LYS A 247 19.22 10.58 7.68
N ALA A 248 19.60 9.62 6.84
CA ALA A 248 20.97 9.42 6.38
C ALA A 248 21.40 10.44 5.29
N GLY A 249 20.55 11.40 4.93
CA GLY A 249 20.85 12.45 3.96
C GLY A 249 20.58 12.07 2.50
N ASN A 250 19.96 10.91 2.23
CA ASN A 250 19.56 10.58 0.86
C ASN A 250 18.40 11.47 0.40
N ASP A 251 18.49 11.99 -0.82
CA ASP A 251 17.42 12.78 -1.39
C ASP A 251 16.15 11.94 -1.65
N ILE A 252 15.00 12.61 -1.64
CA ILE A 252 13.69 11.98 -1.76
C ILE A 252 13.51 11.23 -3.09
N TYR A 253 14.15 11.68 -4.17
CA TYR A 253 14.08 11.04 -5.47
C TYR A 253 14.80 9.69 -5.46
N THR A 254 16.02 9.65 -4.90
CA THR A 254 16.79 8.42 -4.69
C THR A 254 16.00 7.42 -3.84
N VAL A 255 15.45 7.84 -2.70
CA VAL A 255 14.63 6.98 -1.83
C VAL A 255 13.38 6.49 -2.55
N SER A 256 12.72 7.34 -3.34
CA SER A 256 11.56 6.97 -4.15
C SER A 256 11.90 5.88 -5.18
N LYS A 257 13.04 6.00 -5.85
CA LYS A 257 13.54 5.00 -6.81
C LYS A 257 13.85 3.67 -6.13
N GLN A 258 14.56 3.68 -4.99
CA GLN A 258 14.86 2.48 -4.21
C GLN A 258 13.59 1.78 -3.74
N LEU A 259 12.60 2.55 -3.28
CA LEU A 259 11.29 2.03 -2.90
C LEU A 259 10.45 1.59 -4.13
N GLY A 260 10.79 1.98 -5.35
CA GLY A 260 10.00 1.74 -6.55
C GLY A 260 8.60 2.36 -6.46
N HIS A 261 8.52 3.59 -6.01
CA HIS A 261 7.31 4.38 -6.08
C HIS A 261 7.15 4.96 -7.50
N LYS A 262 5.94 4.88 -8.05
CA LYS A 262 5.61 5.52 -9.34
C LYS A 262 5.36 7.02 -9.19
N ASP A 263 4.89 7.44 -8.01
CA ASP A 263 4.57 8.81 -7.65
C ASP A 263 5.42 9.23 -6.44
N LEU A 264 6.16 10.33 -6.61
CA LEU A 264 7.01 10.92 -5.58
C LEU A 264 6.22 11.32 -4.33
N ASN A 265 4.96 11.72 -4.49
CA ASN A 265 4.08 12.05 -3.37
C ASN A 265 3.96 10.92 -2.33
N THR A 266 4.09 9.66 -2.77
CA THR A 266 4.12 8.51 -1.87
C THR A 266 5.33 8.51 -0.95
N THR A 267 6.42 9.18 -1.32
CA THR A 267 7.68 9.25 -0.56
C THR A 267 7.71 10.48 0.35
N LYS A 268 6.94 11.52 0.06
CA LYS A 268 6.86 12.77 0.88
C LYS A 268 6.52 12.51 2.35
N ILE A 269 5.84 11.39 2.65
CA ILE A 269 5.51 11.00 4.03
C ILE A 269 6.76 10.77 4.91
N TYR A 270 7.93 10.53 4.32
CA TYR A 270 9.20 10.34 5.01
C TYR A 270 10.03 11.62 5.10
N ALA A 271 9.71 12.64 4.30
CA ALA A 271 10.47 13.87 4.13
C ALA A 271 9.91 15.05 4.96
N LYS A 272 9.21 14.78 6.07
CA LYS A 272 8.83 15.84 7.01
C LYS A 272 10.08 16.24 7.80
N LEU A 273 10.76 17.28 7.32
CA LEU A 273 11.92 17.87 7.98
C LEU A 273 11.48 18.49 9.32
N THR A 274 12.26 18.24 10.34
CA THR A 274 12.18 18.98 11.61
C THR A 274 12.94 20.29 11.49
N ASP A 275 12.68 21.26 12.37
CA ASP A 275 13.42 22.53 12.39
C ASP A 275 14.94 22.28 12.55
N SER A 276 15.33 21.28 13.33
CA SER A 276 16.75 20.90 13.49
C SER A 276 17.37 20.39 12.18
N GLU A 277 16.63 19.61 11.37
CA GLU A 277 17.12 19.13 10.07
C GLU A 277 17.21 20.27 9.05
N MET A 278 16.35 21.29 9.15
CA MET A 278 16.47 22.51 8.34
C MET A 278 17.71 23.33 8.71
N ILE A 279 18.01 23.48 10.00
CA ILE A 279 19.21 24.15 10.49
C ILE A 279 20.45 23.41 10.01
N GLU A 280 20.53 22.09 10.18
CA GLU A 280 21.66 21.27 9.72
C GLU A 280 21.87 21.38 8.19
N ALA A 281 20.78 21.50 7.43
CA ALA A 281 20.88 21.70 5.99
C ALA A 281 21.51 23.07 5.62
N MET A 282 21.21 24.12 6.38
CA MET A 282 21.84 25.44 6.20
C MET A 282 23.31 25.43 6.59
N GLU A 283 23.66 24.77 7.70
CA GLU A 283 25.06 24.60 8.10
C GLU A 283 25.90 23.87 7.06
N LYS A 284 25.33 22.93 6.33
CA LYS A 284 26.01 22.26 5.18
C LYS A 284 26.33 23.22 4.05
N ILE A 285 25.49 24.24 3.82
CA ILE A 285 25.75 25.27 2.80
C ILE A 285 26.95 26.16 3.25
N ASP A 286 26.95 26.56 4.53
CA ASP A 286 28.03 27.34 5.10
C ASP A 286 29.38 26.60 5.01
N ASN A 287 29.36 25.29 5.34
CA ASN A 287 30.55 24.42 5.21
C ASN A 287 31.06 24.32 3.77
N LEU A 288 30.16 24.23 2.77
CA LEU A 288 30.56 24.23 1.34
C LEU A 288 31.20 25.55 0.94
N TYR A 289 30.73 26.67 1.47
CA TYR A 289 31.32 28.00 1.21
C TYR A 289 32.69 28.15 1.82
N MET A 290 32.89 27.61 3.04
CA MET A 290 34.18 27.69 3.76
C MET A 290 35.26 26.76 3.19
N LEU A 291 34.92 25.74 2.39
CA LEU A 291 35.84 24.80 1.78
C LEU A 291 36.40 25.26 0.42
N ASN A 292 35.92 26.40 -0.10
CA ASN A 292 36.41 27.06 -1.33
C ASN A 292 37.12 28.36 -1.00
#